data_ea8f45aea869a58f8c755a76ebbb0b2b
#
_entry.id   ea8f45aea869a58f8c755a76ebbb0b2b
#
_cell.length_a   1.000
_cell.length_b   1.000
_cell.length_c   1.000
_cell.angle_alpha   90.00
_cell.angle_beta   90.00
_cell.angle_gamma   90.00
#
_symmetry.space_group_name_H-M   'P 1'
#
loop_
_entity.id
_entity.type
_entity.pdbx_description
1 polymer ?
#
loop_
_entity_poly.entity_id
_entity_poly.type
_entity_poly.pdbx_seq_one_letter_code
_entity_poly.pdbx_strand_id
1 'polypeptide(L)' 'MEITKDMTIGEIIVNKPEVAPILMEAGMHCLGCPAAQGESLEEAAMVHGMDIDALMDRISAI' A
#
# COMPACT_ATOMS: atom_id res chain seq x y z
N MET A 1 3.21 11.86 -9.19
CA MET A 1 3.69 11.72 -7.80
C MET A 1 4.31 10.36 -7.59
N GLU A 2 5.48 10.32 -7.00
CA GLU A 2 6.15 9.05 -6.74
C GLU A 2 5.67 8.44 -5.42
N ILE A 3 5.27 7.18 -5.45
CA ILE A 3 4.84 6.46 -4.27
C ILE A 3 6.05 5.92 -3.53
N THR A 4 6.13 6.18 -2.23
CA THR A 4 7.21 5.67 -1.39
C THR A 4 6.64 4.79 -0.28
N LYS A 5 7.49 3.94 0.29
CA LYS A 5 7.05 3.04 1.35
C LYS A 5 6.76 3.75 2.67
N ASP A 6 7.20 5.00 2.80
CA ASP A 6 6.95 5.81 4.00
C ASP A 6 5.58 6.49 3.97
N MET A 7 4.94 6.53 2.82
CA MET A 7 3.61 7.13 2.68
C MET A 7 2.57 6.25 3.35
N THR A 8 1.54 6.90 3.91
CA THR A 8 0.44 6.14 4.50
C THR A 8 -0.43 5.52 3.41
N ILE A 9 -1.10 4.44 3.74
CA ILE A 9 -2.02 3.78 2.82
C ILE A 9 -3.07 4.76 2.32
N GLY A 10 -3.61 5.60 3.20
CA GLY A 10 -4.60 6.61 2.82
C GLY A 10 -4.06 7.60 1.80
N GLU A 11 -2.84 8.09 2.00
CA GLU A 11 -2.21 9.00 1.05
C GLU A 11 -2.02 8.35 -0.32
N ILE A 12 -1.56 7.11 -0.32
CA ILE A 12 -1.31 6.37 -1.56
C ILE A 12 -2.59 6.21 -2.36
N ILE A 13 -3.67 5.80 -1.71
CA ILE A 13 -4.95 5.55 -2.37
C ILE A 13 -5.57 6.84 -2.90
N VAL A 14 -5.45 7.94 -2.16
CA VAL A 14 -5.97 9.23 -2.59
C VAL A 14 -5.22 9.74 -3.83
N ASN A 15 -3.90 9.61 -3.83
CA ASN A 15 -3.08 10.12 -4.92
C ASN A 15 -2.98 9.18 -6.13
N LYS A 16 -3.07 7.87 -5.88
CA LYS A 16 -2.97 6.88 -6.95
C LYS A 16 -3.91 5.69 -6.66
N PRO A 17 -5.21 5.87 -6.95
CA PRO A 17 -6.21 4.82 -6.64
C PRO A 17 -5.90 3.46 -7.27
N GLU A 18 -5.15 3.45 -8.35
CA GLU A 18 -4.77 2.20 -9.04
C GLU A 18 -3.94 1.27 -8.17
N VAL A 19 -3.36 1.78 -7.10
CA VAL A 19 -2.58 0.96 -6.16
C VAL A 19 -3.49 0.06 -5.32
N ALA A 20 -4.75 0.45 -5.11
CA ALA A 20 -5.66 -0.32 -4.26
C ALA A 20 -5.81 -1.79 -4.70
N PRO A 21 -6.07 -2.10 -5.98
CA PRO A 21 -6.15 -3.50 -6.40
C PRO A 21 -4.85 -4.28 -6.16
N ILE A 22 -3.71 -3.61 -6.31
CA ILE A 22 -2.41 -4.26 -6.09
C ILE A 22 -2.26 -4.67 -4.63
N LEU A 23 -2.64 -3.77 -3.71
CA LEU A 23 -2.58 -4.05 -2.27
C LEU A 23 -3.56 -5.16 -1.88
N MET A 24 -4.75 -5.17 -2.47
CA MET A 24 -5.74 -6.20 -2.20
C MET A 24 -5.26 -7.57 -2.66
N GLU A 25 -4.64 -7.64 -3.83
CA GLU A 25 -4.07 -8.89 -4.34
C GLU A 25 -2.93 -9.40 -3.47
N ALA A 26 -2.19 -8.47 -2.86
CA ALA A 26 -1.08 -8.82 -1.98
C ALA A 26 -1.53 -9.32 -0.61
N GLY A 27 -2.82 -9.22 -0.30
CA GLY A 27 -3.37 -9.71 0.96
C GLY A 27 -3.98 -8.66 1.87
N MET A 28 -3.95 -7.40 1.46
CA MET A 28 -4.53 -6.32 2.24
C MET A 28 -6.00 -6.11 1.87
N HIS A 29 -6.91 -6.54 2.75
CA HIS A 29 -8.33 -6.48 2.45
C HIS A 29 -9.09 -5.34 3.13
N CYS A 30 -8.47 -4.62 4.04
CA CYS A 30 -9.13 -3.58 4.83
C CYS A 30 -8.64 -2.18 4.49
N LEU A 31 -8.53 -1.85 3.21
CA LEU A 31 -8.01 -0.55 2.78
C LEU A 31 -8.89 0.62 3.16
N GLY A 32 -10.17 0.37 3.40
CA GLY A 32 -11.10 1.42 3.81
C GLY A 32 -11.13 1.71 5.30
N CYS A 33 -10.44 0.91 6.12
CA CYS A 33 -10.41 1.13 7.57
C CYS A 33 -9.54 2.33 7.93
N PRO A 34 -10.02 3.25 8.79
CA PRO A 34 -9.19 4.38 9.21
C PRO A 34 -7.86 3.95 9.84
N ALA A 35 -7.86 2.85 10.59
CA ALA A 35 -6.63 2.33 11.19
C ALA A 35 -5.61 1.89 10.15
N ALA A 36 -6.08 1.19 9.10
CA ALA A 36 -5.21 0.75 8.02
C ALA A 36 -4.67 1.94 7.21
N GLN A 37 -5.52 2.93 6.98
CA GLN A 37 -5.12 4.12 6.22
C GLN A 37 -4.07 4.96 6.92
N GLY A 38 -4.00 4.88 8.24
CA GLY A 38 -3.00 5.60 9.02
C GLY A 38 -1.64 4.92 9.08
N GLU A 39 -1.53 3.67 8.63
CA GLU A 39 -0.26 2.96 8.62
C GLU A 39 0.54 3.30 7.35
N SER A 40 1.88 3.32 7.48
CA SER A 40 2.71 3.45 6.29
C SER A 40 2.66 2.15 5.48
N LEU A 41 2.99 2.23 4.20
CA LEU A 41 3.02 1.05 3.34
C LEU A 41 3.99 0.01 3.89
N GLU A 42 5.15 0.44 4.37
CA GLU A 42 6.14 -0.46 4.95
C GLU A 42 5.61 -1.17 6.20
N GLU A 43 4.96 -0.43 7.09
CA GLU A 43 4.36 -1.00 8.29
C GLU A 43 3.27 -2.02 7.95
N ALA A 44 2.43 -1.68 7.00
CA ALA A 44 1.35 -2.57 6.56
C ALA A 44 1.92 -3.86 5.96
N ALA A 45 2.96 -3.73 5.13
CA ALA A 45 3.60 -4.89 4.53
C ALA A 45 4.19 -5.81 5.61
N MET A 46 4.79 -5.23 6.64
CA MET A 46 5.36 -5.99 7.73
C MET A 46 4.29 -6.75 8.51
N VAL A 47 3.19 -6.10 8.81
CA VAL A 47 2.09 -6.70 9.57
C VAL A 47 1.45 -7.86 8.79
N HIS A 48 1.32 -7.71 7.48
CA HIS A 48 0.67 -8.72 6.64
C HIS A 48 1.65 -9.75 6.05
N GLY A 49 2.93 -9.67 6.40
CA GLY A 49 3.92 -10.61 5.91
C GLY A 49 4.23 -10.49 4.43
N MET A 50 4.07 -9.30 3.88
CA MET A 50 4.34 -9.05 2.46
C MET A 50 5.77 -8.58 2.24
N ASP A 51 6.31 -8.86 1.04
CA ASP A 51 7.61 -8.37 0.64
C ASP A 51 7.45 -6.94 0.11
N ILE A 52 7.95 -5.97 0.88
CA ILE A 52 7.80 -4.55 0.52
C ILE A 52 8.51 -4.22 -0.80
N ASP A 53 9.66 -4.83 -1.06
CA ASP A 53 10.39 -4.55 -2.30
C ASP A 53 9.63 -5.04 -3.53
N ALA A 54 9.07 -6.24 -3.46
CA ALA A 54 8.25 -6.78 -4.54
C ALA A 54 6.99 -5.94 -4.75
N LEU A 55 6.39 -5.49 -3.66
CA LEU A 55 5.20 -4.65 -3.72
C LEU A 55 5.50 -3.31 -4.36
N MET A 56 6.63 -2.69 -4.00
CA MET A 56 7.06 -1.42 -4.59
C MET A 56 7.33 -1.57 -6.08
N ASP A 57 7.91 -2.70 -6.51
CA ASP A 57 8.14 -2.97 -7.92
C ASP A 57 6.82 -3.00 -8.71
N ARG A 58 5.81 -3.63 -8.15
CA ARG A 58 4.49 -3.70 -8.78
C ARG A 58 3.85 -2.31 -8.88
N ILE A 59 3.97 -1.52 -7.82
CA ILE A 59 3.42 -0.17 -7.79
C ILE A 59 4.13 0.72 -8.81
N SER A 60 5.44 0.57 -8.94
CA SER A 60 6.23 1.36 -9.91
C SER A 60 5.89 1.02 -11.36
N ALA A 61 5.29 -0.13 -11.60
CA ALA A 61 4.96 -0.57 -12.95
C ALA A 61 3.67 0.04 -13.50
N ILE A 62 2.89 0.70 -12.67
CA ILE A 62 1.62 1.29 -13.11
C ILE A 62 1.71 2.78 -13.38
#